data_1efcac670c16315a3f8a4d3e03cfeb5a
#
_entry.id   1efcac670c16315a3f8a4d3e03cfeb5a
#
_cell.length_a   1.000
_cell.length_b   1.000
_cell.length_c   1.000
_cell.angle_alpha   90.00
_cell.angle_beta   90.00
_cell.angle_gamma   90.00
#
_symmetry.space_group_name_H-M   'P 1'
#
loop_
_entity.id
_entity.type
_entity.pdbx_description
1 polymer ?
#
loop_
_entity_poly.entity_id
_entity_poly.type
_entity_poly.pdbx_seq_one_letter_code
_entity_poly.pdbx_strand_id
1 'polypeptide(L)'
;MNYEEIVCDANNLYRAYKVSVKSSKWKESTQKFMMNFLRYIFEIQDDLINRTLQNGPTQEFELHERGRIRPITSIQIRDRIVRHSLCDEVLLPEVRKHIIYDNCASIKGRGISQQRKRFEIHLHKYYQLYGNDGYILFGDFSKFYDNIIHEIAKRELLKLFDDDEFIDWLLTLIFKGF
;
A
#
# COMPACT_ATOMS: atom_id res chain seq x y z
N MET A 1 -12.96 -15.76 7.54
CA MET A 1 -13.40 -14.36 7.29
C MET A 1 -13.59 -14.26 5.77
N ASN A 2 -14.70 -13.74 5.28
CA ASN A 2 -14.90 -13.64 3.82
C ASN A 2 -14.23 -12.34 3.33
N TYR A 3 -13.04 -12.45 2.76
CA TYR A 3 -12.27 -11.30 2.27
C TYR A 3 -12.94 -10.64 1.07
N GLU A 4 -13.60 -11.42 0.22
CA GLU A 4 -14.36 -10.92 -0.92
C GLU A 4 -15.49 -9.98 -0.48
N GLU A 5 -16.28 -10.36 0.53
CA GLU A 5 -17.33 -9.50 1.08
C GLU A 5 -16.77 -8.18 1.63
N ILE A 6 -15.59 -8.21 2.28
CA ILE A 6 -14.97 -7.01 2.83
C ILE A 6 -14.50 -6.07 1.71
N VAL A 7 -13.80 -6.62 0.71
CA VAL A 7 -13.24 -5.80 -0.39
C VAL A 7 -14.34 -5.25 -1.28
N CYS A 8 -15.38 -6.05 -1.55
CA CYS A 8 -16.51 -5.66 -2.40
C CYS A 8 -17.57 -4.82 -1.67
N ASP A 9 -17.46 -4.61 -0.36
CA ASP A 9 -18.43 -3.78 0.36
C ASP A 9 -18.45 -2.34 -0.16
N ALA A 10 -19.63 -1.85 -0.52
CA ALA A 10 -19.81 -0.51 -1.07
C ALA A 10 -19.34 0.60 -0.12
N ASN A 11 -19.49 0.41 1.21
CA ASN A 11 -19.00 1.38 2.20
C ASN A 11 -17.48 1.37 2.29
N ASN A 12 -16.84 0.21 2.13
CA ASN A 12 -15.39 0.11 2.06
C ASN A 12 -14.87 0.80 0.78
N LEU A 13 -15.44 0.50 -0.38
CA LEU A 13 -15.10 1.17 -1.64
C LEU A 13 -15.31 2.70 -1.55
N TYR A 14 -16.35 3.16 -0.86
CA TYR A 14 -16.57 4.58 -0.62
C TYR A 14 -15.51 5.20 0.29
N ARG A 15 -15.08 4.50 1.35
CA ARG A 15 -13.94 4.95 2.18
C ARG A 15 -12.66 5.05 1.37
N ALA A 16 -12.36 4.02 0.57
CA ALA A 16 -11.22 3.97 -0.34
C ALA A 16 -11.24 5.10 -1.38
N TYR A 17 -12.43 5.42 -1.92
CA TYR A 17 -12.63 6.58 -2.79
C TYR A 17 -12.25 7.89 -2.09
N LYS A 18 -12.73 8.13 -0.88
CA LYS A 18 -12.41 9.37 -0.13
C LYS A 18 -10.90 9.55 0.06
N VAL A 19 -10.19 8.47 0.33
CA VAL A 19 -8.73 8.48 0.47
C VAL A 19 -8.07 8.75 -0.88
N SER A 20 -8.50 8.06 -1.93
CA SER A 20 -7.93 8.16 -3.28
C SER A 20 -8.02 9.55 -3.89
N VAL A 21 -9.10 10.31 -3.63
CA VAL A 21 -9.29 11.65 -4.20
C VAL A 21 -8.69 12.77 -3.34
N LYS A 22 -8.34 12.51 -2.09
CA LYS A 22 -7.96 13.55 -1.11
C LYS A 22 -6.85 14.48 -1.61
N SER A 23 -5.81 13.95 -2.22
CA SER A 23 -4.64 14.70 -2.68
C SER A 23 -4.73 15.18 -4.14
N SER A 24 -5.77 14.80 -4.88
CA SER A 24 -5.89 15.02 -6.33
C SER A 24 -7.17 15.72 -6.77
N LYS A 25 -7.93 16.32 -5.86
CA LYS A 25 -9.22 17.01 -6.14
C LYS A 25 -9.11 18.14 -7.17
N TRP A 26 -7.93 18.73 -7.31
CA TRP A 26 -7.65 19.79 -8.27
C TRP A 26 -7.48 19.28 -9.72
N LYS A 27 -7.25 17.97 -9.92
CA LYS A 27 -7.09 17.38 -11.24
C LYS A 27 -8.43 17.20 -11.93
N GLU A 28 -8.51 17.56 -13.21
CA GLU A 28 -9.74 17.45 -14.01
C GLU A 28 -10.27 15.99 -14.05
N SER A 29 -9.39 15.02 -14.24
CA SER A 29 -9.77 13.61 -14.22
C SER A 29 -10.40 13.18 -12.91
N THR A 30 -9.90 13.70 -11.78
CA THR A 30 -10.49 13.47 -10.46
C THR A 30 -11.85 14.12 -10.34
N GLN A 31 -12.00 15.35 -10.82
CA GLN A 31 -13.29 16.08 -10.77
C GLN A 31 -14.35 15.35 -11.61
N LYS A 32 -14.01 14.90 -12.82
CA LYS A 32 -14.90 14.08 -13.66
C LYS A 32 -15.35 12.79 -12.94
N PHE A 33 -14.44 12.13 -12.27
CA PHE A 33 -14.76 10.95 -11.46
C PHE A 33 -15.69 11.30 -10.29
N MET A 34 -15.42 12.39 -9.58
CA MET A 34 -16.22 12.84 -8.45
C MET A 34 -17.67 13.18 -8.83
N MET A 35 -17.92 13.69 -10.03
CA MET A 35 -19.27 14.00 -10.51
C MET A 35 -20.17 12.76 -10.61
N ASN A 36 -19.60 11.58 -10.87
CA ASN A 36 -20.33 10.34 -11.06
C ASN A 36 -19.85 9.22 -10.11
N PHE A 37 -19.31 9.59 -8.94
CA PHE A 37 -18.58 8.65 -8.08
C PHE A 37 -19.43 7.45 -7.62
N LEU A 38 -20.72 7.64 -7.34
CA LEU A 38 -21.61 6.56 -6.93
C LEU A 38 -21.73 5.48 -8.03
N ARG A 39 -21.95 5.92 -9.26
CA ARG A 39 -22.01 5.02 -10.41
C ARG A 39 -20.69 4.23 -10.54
N TYR A 40 -19.56 4.91 -10.48
CA TYR A 40 -18.27 4.24 -10.60
C TYR A 40 -17.95 3.29 -9.43
N ILE A 41 -18.42 3.57 -8.21
CA ILE A 41 -18.28 2.66 -7.08
C ILE A 41 -19.06 1.37 -7.32
N PHE A 42 -20.30 1.45 -7.80
CA PHE A 42 -21.09 0.25 -8.11
C PHE A 42 -20.52 -0.52 -9.32
N GLU A 43 -20.04 0.18 -10.34
CA GLU A 43 -19.33 -0.47 -11.45
C GLU A 43 -18.07 -1.23 -10.96
N ILE A 44 -17.29 -0.65 -10.04
CA ILE A 44 -16.15 -1.33 -9.43
C ILE A 44 -16.59 -2.54 -8.61
N GLN A 45 -17.66 -2.39 -7.83
CA GLN A 45 -18.21 -3.49 -7.03
C GLN A 45 -18.65 -4.66 -7.91
N ASP A 46 -19.40 -4.39 -8.98
CA ASP A 46 -19.86 -5.39 -9.93
C ASP A 46 -18.68 -6.09 -10.63
N ASP A 47 -17.64 -5.33 -11.02
CA ASP A 47 -16.46 -5.91 -11.65
C ASP A 47 -15.63 -6.76 -10.68
N LEU A 48 -15.59 -6.42 -9.40
CA LEU A 48 -14.94 -7.23 -8.37
C LEU A 48 -15.69 -8.55 -8.12
N ILE A 49 -17.00 -8.48 -7.96
CA ILE A 49 -17.88 -9.65 -7.73
C ILE A 49 -17.82 -10.61 -8.93
N ASN A 50 -17.89 -10.08 -10.15
CA ASN A 50 -17.87 -10.89 -11.37
C ASN A 50 -16.47 -11.26 -11.85
N ARG A 51 -15.41 -10.83 -11.13
CA ARG A 51 -14.00 -11.07 -11.52
C ARG A 51 -13.64 -10.51 -12.91
N THR A 52 -14.32 -9.45 -13.35
CA THR A 52 -14.12 -8.79 -14.66
C THR A 52 -13.23 -7.57 -14.60
N LEU A 53 -12.77 -7.19 -13.39
CA LEU A 53 -11.92 -6.03 -13.18
C LEU A 53 -10.63 -6.11 -14.01
N GLN A 54 -10.30 -5.01 -14.67
CA GLN A 54 -9.05 -4.85 -15.41
C GLN A 54 -8.34 -3.56 -14.97
N ASN A 55 -7.01 -3.58 -14.95
CA ASN A 55 -6.22 -2.38 -14.69
C ASN A 55 -6.43 -1.36 -15.82
N GLY A 56 -6.64 -0.11 -15.43
CA GLY A 56 -6.64 1.00 -16.37
C GLY A 56 -5.23 1.35 -16.88
N PRO A 57 -5.13 2.17 -17.95
CA PRO A 57 -3.85 2.64 -18.44
C PRO A 57 -3.12 3.49 -17.39
N THR A 58 -1.82 3.30 -17.28
CA THR A 58 -0.93 4.10 -16.45
C THR A 58 -0.48 5.37 -17.17
N GLN A 59 -0.11 6.39 -16.40
CA GLN A 59 0.51 7.62 -16.91
C GLN A 59 1.93 7.72 -16.36
N GLU A 60 2.90 7.82 -17.25
CA GLU A 60 4.29 8.00 -16.91
C GLU A 60 4.70 9.46 -17.07
N PHE A 61 5.42 9.99 -16.10
CA PHE A 61 5.99 11.34 -16.16
C PHE A 61 7.21 11.44 -15.26
N GLU A 62 8.07 12.44 -15.53
CA GLU A 62 9.22 12.71 -14.70
C GLU A 62 8.90 13.78 -13.65
N LEU A 63 9.23 13.49 -12.41
CA LEU A 63 9.14 14.44 -11.30
C LEU A 63 10.55 14.98 -10.98
N HIS A 64 10.71 16.29 -11.11
CA HIS A 64 11.93 16.99 -10.72
C HIS A 64 11.82 17.43 -9.25
N GLU A 65 12.52 16.75 -8.35
CA GLU A 65 12.49 17.06 -6.93
C GLU A 65 13.91 17.19 -6.37
N ARG A 66 14.24 18.37 -5.82
CA ARG A 66 15.52 18.65 -5.15
C ARG A 66 16.74 18.26 -5.98
N GLY A 67 16.73 18.58 -7.28
CA GLY A 67 17.83 18.28 -8.21
C GLY A 67 17.92 16.82 -8.65
N ARG A 68 16.92 15.99 -8.32
CA ARG A 68 16.80 14.60 -8.79
C ARG A 68 15.60 14.45 -9.72
N ILE A 69 15.79 13.70 -10.79
CA ILE A 69 14.71 13.30 -11.69
C ILE A 69 14.23 11.92 -11.25
N ARG A 70 12.92 11.80 -11.02
CA ARG A 70 12.29 10.54 -10.64
C ARG A 70 11.24 10.17 -11.67
N PRO A 71 11.35 9.02 -12.34
CA PRO A 71 10.27 8.50 -13.16
C PRO A 71 9.10 8.11 -12.23
N ILE A 72 7.91 8.56 -12.55
CA ILE A 72 6.69 8.29 -11.78
C ILE A 72 5.68 7.62 -12.69
N THR A 73 5.19 6.47 -12.28
CA THR A 73 4.05 5.79 -12.89
C THR A 73 2.80 6.05 -12.06
N SER A 74 1.82 6.73 -12.63
CA SER A 74 0.56 7.06 -11.96
C SER A 74 -0.56 6.18 -12.46
N ILE A 75 -1.26 5.55 -11.54
CA ILE A 75 -2.46 4.73 -11.81
C ILE A 75 -3.73 5.58 -11.71
N GLN A 76 -4.81 5.11 -12.35
CA GLN A 76 -6.10 5.77 -12.33
C GLN A 76 -6.77 5.73 -10.96
N ILE A 77 -7.76 6.62 -10.74
CA ILE A 77 -8.51 6.70 -9.48
C ILE A 77 -9.23 5.38 -9.19
N ARG A 78 -9.81 4.75 -10.23
CA ARG A 78 -10.51 3.47 -10.15
C ARG A 78 -9.59 2.39 -9.55
N ASP A 79 -8.38 2.25 -10.08
CA ASP A 79 -7.41 1.27 -9.61
C ASP A 79 -6.92 1.59 -8.19
N ARG A 80 -6.78 2.88 -7.86
CA ARG A 80 -6.45 3.31 -6.50
C ARG A 80 -7.52 2.93 -5.49
N ILE A 81 -8.81 3.05 -5.85
CA ILE A 81 -9.91 2.67 -4.97
C ILE A 81 -9.84 1.18 -4.65
N VAL A 82 -9.65 0.33 -5.67
CA VAL A 82 -9.50 -1.12 -5.46
C VAL A 82 -8.31 -1.44 -4.57
N ARG A 83 -7.15 -0.82 -4.84
CA ARG A 83 -5.95 -1.03 -4.04
C ARG A 83 -6.13 -0.58 -2.59
N HIS A 84 -6.78 0.57 -2.35
CA HIS A 84 -7.09 1.02 -0.99
C HIS A 84 -8.10 0.11 -0.30
N SER A 85 -9.13 -0.37 -1.01
CA SER A 85 -10.11 -1.30 -0.47
C SER A 85 -9.43 -2.58 0.04
N LEU A 86 -8.56 -3.17 -0.77
CA LEU A 86 -7.79 -4.35 -0.38
C LEU A 86 -6.75 -4.04 0.72
N CYS A 87 -5.91 -3.02 0.50
CA CYS A 87 -4.77 -2.77 1.37
C CYS A 87 -5.18 -2.31 2.77
N ASP A 88 -6.13 -1.37 2.88
CA ASP A 88 -6.44 -0.72 4.15
C ASP A 88 -7.28 -1.62 5.07
N GLU A 89 -8.20 -2.42 4.50
CA GLU A 89 -9.16 -3.22 5.27
C GLU A 89 -8.79 -4.72 5.36
N VAL A 90 -7.95 -5.23 4.47
CA VAL A 90 -7.59 -6.65 4.44
C VAL A 90 -6.09 -6.87 4.64
N LEU A 91 -5.23 -6.38 3.73
CA LEU A 91 -3.80 -6.68 3.80
C LEU A 91 -3.14 -6.07 5.03
N LEU A 92 -3.37 -4.79 5.29
CA LEU A 92 -2.67 -4.09 6.36
C LEU A 92 -3.00 -4.60 7.77
N PRO A 93 -4.26 -4.92 8.13
CA PRO A 93 -4.58 -5.54 9.41
C PRO A 93 -3.86 -6.88 9.62
N GLU A 94 -3.76 -7.71 8.58
CA GLU A 94 -3.11 -9.02 8.67
C GLU A 94 -1.58 -8.90 8.74
N VAL A 95 -0.99 -8.16 7.81
CA VAL A 95 0.45 -7.93 7.76
C VAL A 95 0.99 -7.31 9.05
N ARG A 96 0.22 -6.42 9.71
CA ARG A 96 0.62 -5.79 10.99
C ARG A 96 0.89 -6.78 12.11
N LYS A 97 0.29 -7.95 12.11
CA LYS A 97 0.51 -9.00 13.12
C LYS A 97 1.91 -9.60 13.01
N HIS A 98 2.50 -9.54 11.82
CA HIS A 98 3.78 -10.16 11.49
C HIS A 98 4.95 -9.17 11.41
N ILE A 99 4.66 -7.87 11.39
CA ILE A 99 5.70 -6.84 11.34
C ILE A 99 6.35 -6.66 12.71
N ILE A 100 7.69 -6.61 12.75
CA ILE A 100 8.44 -6.30 13.96
C ILE A 100 8.00 -4.97 14.57
N TYR A 101 8.01 -4.90 15.88
CA TYR A 101 7.53 -3.71 16.61
C TYR A 101 8.26 -2.42 16.23
N ASP A 102 9.56 -2.51 15.91
CA ASP A 102 10.42 -1.37 15.59
C ASP A 102 10.31 -0.91 14.13
N ASN A 103 9.49 -1.57 13.31
CA ASN A 103 9.16 -1.04 11.99
C ASN A 103 8.26 0.19 12.14
N CYS A 104 8.78 1.33 11.71
CA CYS A 104 8.08 2.62 11.74
C CYS A 104 7.74 3.14 10.35
N ALA A 105 8.11 2.43 9.27
CA ALA A 105 7.84 2.82 7.90
C ALA A 105 6.40 2.48 7.49
N SER A 106 5.73 3.42 6.83
CA SER A 106 4.40 3.25 6.22
C SER A 106 3.29 2.77 7.17
N ILE A 107 3.46 2.92 8.48
CA ILE A 107 2.47 2.54 9.49
C ILE A 107 1.86 3.81 10.09
N LYS A 108 0.53 3.93 10.02
CA LYS A 108 -0.20 5.05 10.63
C LYS A 108 0.08 5.10 12.15
N GLY A 109 0.42 6.29 12.62
CA GLY A 109 0.80 6.51 14.03
C GLY A 109 2.27 6.17 14.35
N ARG A 110 3.02 5.61 13.41
CA ARG A 110 4.47 5.40 13.52
C ARG A 110 5.17 6.20 12.43
N GLY A 111 6.23 6.88 12.77
CA GLY A 111 6.99 7.72 11.85
C GLY A 111 8.36 8.03 12.44
N ILE A 112 9.06 8.99 11.87
CA ILE A 112 10.43 9.38 12.26
C ILE A 112 10.54 9.63 13.77
N SER A 113 9.55 10.30 14.39
CA SER A 113 9.57 10.56 15.84
C SER A 113 9.51 9.29 16.68
N GLN A 114 8.70 8.30 16.26
CA GLN A 114 8.62 7.00 16.91
C GLN A 114 9.91 6.20 16.71
N GLN A 115 10.44 6.19 15.50
CA GLN A 115 11.70 5.54 15.17
C GLN A 115 12.85 6.08 16.02
N ARG A 116 12.94 7.41 16.16
CA ARG A 116 13.95 8.05 17.01
C ARG A 116 13.84 7.61 18.47
N LYS A 117 12.62 7.64 19.05
CA LYS A 117 12.38 7.16 20.42
C LYS A 117 12.80 5.70 20.62
N ARG A 118 12.46 4.83 19.64
CA ARG A 118 12.85 3.41 19.71
C ARG A 118 14.36 3.24 19.66
N PHE A 119 15.03 3.97 18.77
CA PHE A 119 16.49 3.98 18.68
C PHE A 119 17.14 4.43 20.01
N GLU A 120 16.67 5.52 20.60
CA GLU A 120 17.15 6.02 21.89
C GLU A 120 16.99 4.97 23.01
N ILE A 121 15.84 4.27 23.06
CA ILE A 121 15.61 3.19 24.02
C ILE A 121 16.59 2.03 23.82
N HIS A 122 16.82 1.60 22.57
CA HIS A 122 17.77 0.52 22.28
C HIS A 122 19.20 0.91 22.61
N LEU A 123 19.59 2.14 22.27
CA LEU A 123 20.92 2.67 22.56
C LEU A 123 21.16 2.72 24.07
N HIS A 124 20.17 3.20 24.84
CA HIS A 124 20.29 3.28 26.30
C HIS A 124 20.41 1.87 26.93
N LYS A 125 19.61 0.91 26.51
CA LYS A 125 19.70 -0.48 26.93
C LYS A 125 21.08 -1.09 26.62
N TYR A 126 21.57 -0.84 25.40
CA TYR A 126 22.88 -1.32 24.99
C TYR A 126 23.99 -0.75 25.88
N TYR A 127 23.95 0.58 26.12
CA TYR A 127 24.91 1.27 26.96
C TYR A 127 24.92 0.74 28.39
N GLN A 128 23.77 0.42 28.96
CA GLN A 128 23.67 -0.16 30.31
C GLN A 128 24.33 -1.54 30.41
N LEU A 129 24.32 -2.33 29.34
CA LEU A 129 24.89 -3.68 29.32
C LEU A 129 26.38 -3.70 28.94
N TYR A 130 26.80 -2.85 28.02
CA TYR A 130 28.10 -2.94 27.35
C TYR A 130 28.92 -1.63 27.43
N GLY A 131 28.38 -0.55 28.04
CA GLY A 131 29.03 0.73 28.06
C GLY A 131 29.20 1.36 26.68
N ASN A 132 30.36 1.93 26.43
CA ASN A 132 30.71 2.59 25.17
C ASN A 132 31.34 1.64 24.14
N ASP A 133 31.43 0.34 24.44
CA ASP A 133 32.06 -0.63 23.55
C ASP A 133 31.02 -1.21 22.58
N GLY A 134 31.13 -0.85 21.31
CA GLY A 134 30.24 -1.36 20.27
C GLY A 134 30.20 -0.56 18.99
N TYR A 135 29.44 -1.06 18.04
CA TYR A 135 29.28 -0.47 16.70
C TYR A 135 27.83 -0.35 16.34
N ILE A 136 27.51 0.67 15.54
CA ILE A 136 26.19 0.84 14.92
C ILE A 136 26.33 0.58 13.44
N LEU A 137 25.61 -0.44 12.93
CA LEU A 137 25.54 -0.73 11.52
C LEU A 137 24.35 0.00 10.87
N PHE A 138 24.64 0.81 9.87
CA PHE A 138 23.63 1.43 9.00
C PHE A 138 23.63 0.73 7.65
N GLY A 139 22.46 0.28 7.20
CA GLY A 139 22.27 -0.34 5.90
C GLY A 139 21.08 0.28 5.16
N ASP A 140 21.20 0.40 3.83
CA ASP A 140 20.13 0.83 2.93
C ASP A 140 20.14 -0.02 1.67
N PHE A 141 18.95 -0.36 1.17
CA PHE A 141 18.80 -1.13 -0.06
C PHE A 141 18.70 -0.18 -1.25
N SER A 142 19.67 -0.25 -2.16
CA SER A 142 19.62 0.52 -3.39
C SER A 142 18.44 0.07 -4.25
N LYS A 143 17.66 1.04 -4.74
CA LYS A 143 16.50 0.80 -5.61
C LYS A 143 15.57 -0.29 -5.05
N PHE A 144 15.23 -0.19 -3.77
CA PHE A 144 14.44 -1.21 -3.07
C PHE A 144 13.17 -1.62 -3.83
N TYR A 145 12.37 -0.64 -4.25
CA TYR A 145 11.09 -0.92 -4.93
C TYR A 145 11.30 -1.55 -6.31
N ASP A 146 12.29 -1.11 -7.08
CA ASP A 146 12.58 -1.63 -8.42
C ASP A 146 13.10 -3.09 -8.37
N ASN A 147 13.64 -3.50 -7.23
CA ASN A 147 14.22 -4.83 -7.04
C ASN A 147 13.28 -5.81 -6.31
N ILE A 148 12.05 -5.42 -5.99
CA ILE A 148 11.06 -6.35 -5.41
C ILE A 148 10.64 -7.36 -6.48
N ILE A 149 10.87 -8.64 -6.22
CA ILE A 149 10.38 -9.72 -7.07
C ILE A 149 8.91 -9.93 -6.73
N HIS A 150 8.02 -9.51 -7.64
CA HIS A 150 6.57 -9.50 -7.41
C HIS A 150 6.00 -10.88 -7.09
N GLU A 151 6.50 -11.94 -7.74
CA GLU A 151 6.07 -13.32 -7.48
C GLU A 151 6.38 -13.77 -6.06
N ILE A 152 7.56 -13.38 -5.55
CA ILE A 152 7.93 -13.70 -4.16
C ILE A 152 7.04 -12.90 -3.19
N ALA A 153 6.86 -11.61 -3.44
CA ALA A 153 6.02 -10.76 -2.61
C ALA A 153 4.56 -11.27 -2.57
N LYS A 154 4.02 -11.65 -3.73
CA LYS A 154 2.68 -12.24 -3.84
C LYS A 154 2.58 -13.54 -3.04
N ARG A 155 3.52 -14.46 -3.23
CA ARG A 155 3.55 -15.74 -2.52
C ARG A 155 3.61 -15.58 -1.00
N GLU A 156 4.46 -14.67 -0.51
CA GLU A 156 4.57 -14.44 0.94
C GLU A 156 3.32 -13.76 1.53
N LEU A 157 2.64 -12.90 0.74
CA LEU A 157 1.36 -12.33 1.15
C LEU A 157 0.27 -13.40 1.20
N LEU A 158 0.16 -14.28 0.20
CA LEU A 158 -0.88 -15.31 0.14
C LEU A 158 -0.86 -16.25 1.33
N LYS A 159 0.33 -16.60 1.84
CA LYS A 159 0.45 -17.41 3.06
C LYS A 159 -0.26 -16.83 4.28
N LEU A 160 -0.46 -15.50 4.32
CA LEU A 160 -1.17 -14.83 5.42
C LEU A 160 -2.69 -14.96 5.29
N PHE A 161 -3.18 -15.43 4.16
CA PHE A 161 -4.59 -15.52 3.81
C PHE A 161 -5.01 -16.95 3.46
N ASP A 162 -4.25 -17.96 3.91
CA ASP A 162 -4.53 -19.39 3.67
C ASP A 162 -4.75 -19.70 2.17
N ASP A 163 -3.97 -19.04 1.29
CA ASP A 163 -4.05 -19.16 -0.16
C ASP A 163 -5.45 -18.89 -0.75
N ASP A 164 -6.19 -17.93 -0.18
CA ASP A 164 -7.53 -17.53 -0.62
C ASP A 164 -7.55 -17.14 -2.11
N GLU A 165 -8.45 -17.76 -2.88
CA GLU A 165 -8.51 -17.59 -4.35
C GLU A 165 -8.87 -16.16 -4.79
N PHE A 166 -9.71 -15.44 -4.03
CA PHE A 166 -10.07 -14.07 -4.35
C PHE A 166 -8.86 -13.15 -4.15
N ILE A 167 -8.14 -13.32 -3.04
CA ILE A 167 -6.92 -12.58 -2.76
C ILE A 167 -5.84 -12.89 -3.80
N ASP A 168 -5.66 -14.15 -4.20
CA ASP A 168 -4.70 -14.54 -5.24
C ASP A 168 -5.01 -13.85 -6.58
N TRP A 169 -6.26 -13.90 -7.01
CA TRP A 169 -6.70 -13.24 -8.23
C TRP A 169 -6.43 -11.71 -8.17
N LEU A 170 -6.81 -11.07 -7.07
CA LEU A 170 -6.69 -9.62 -6.95
C LEU A 170 -5.23 -9.16 -6.83
N LEU A 171 -4.39 -9.89 -6.11
CA LEU A 171 -2.95 -9.64 -6.05
C LEU A 171 -2.29 -9.82 -7.42
N THR A 172 -2.69 -10.87 -8.17
CA THR A 172 -2.21 -11.09 -9.55
C THR A 172 -2.53 -9.89 -10.44
N LEU A 173 -3.76 -9.36 -10.34
CA LEU A 173 -4.17 -8.18 -11.10
C LEU A 173 -3.34 -6.94 -10.71
N ILE A 174 -3.15 -6.71 -9.41
CA ILE A 174 -2.41 -5.56 -8.90
C ILE A 174 -0.95 -5.60 -9.34
N PHE A 175 -0.27 -6.74 -9.21
CA PHE A 175 1.14 -6.88 -9.59
C PHE A 175 1.38 -6.86 -11.10
N LYS A 176 0.41 -7.22 -11.93
CA LYS A 176 0.50 -7.07 -13.40
C LYS A 176 0.45 -5.62 -13.87
N GLY A 177 0.05 -4.70 -13.04
CA GLY A 177 -0.05 -3.27 -13.36
C GLY A 177 1.21 -2.46 -13.09
N PHE A 178 2.35 -3.13 -12.84
CA PHE A 178 3.67 -2.52 -12.60
C PHE A 178 4.72 -3.11 -13.53
#